data_f98690666a2272b2f7e080a8bac671ed
#
_entry.id   f98690666a2272b2f7e080a8bac671ed
#
_cell.length_a   1.000
_cell.length_b   1.000
_cell.length_c   1.000
_cell.angle_alpha   90.00
_cell.angle_beta   90.00
_cell.angle_gamma   90.00
#
_symmetry.space_group_name_H-M   'P 1'
#
loop_
_entity.id
_entity.type
_entity.pdbx_description
1 polymer ?
#
loop_
_entity_poly.entity_id
_entity_poly.type
_entity_poly.pdbx_seq_one_letter_code
_entity_poly.pdbx_strand_id
1 'polypeptide(L)'
;MKLVVSVMPKSLEEAQEIDVSRYEEADIIEWRADFLAKDDILNVAPAIFEKFAGRELIFTLRTRQEGGEIELSDDEYVALIKEVAGFYQPDYIDFEYFSHKGKF
;
A
#
# COMPACT_ATOMS: atom_id res chain seq x y z
N MET A 1 18.89 -2.41 12.99
CA MET A 1 18.39 -2.35 11.59
C MET A 1 17.01 -2.99 11.51
N LYS A 2 16.10 -2.35 10.82
CA LYS A 2 14.75 -2.91 10.63
C LYS A 2 14.65 -3.58 9.27
N LEU A 3 14.00 -4.75 9.23
CA LEU A 3 13.73 -5.48 8.01
C LEU A 3 12.35 -5.11 7.49
N VAL A 4 12.30 -4.54 6.29
CA VAL A 4 11.05 -4.21 5.60
C VAL A 4 10.81 -5.25 4.51
N VAL A 5 9.64 -5.87 4.52
CA VAL A 5 9.28 -6.86 3.51
C VAL A 5 8.00 -6.42 2.82
N SER A 6 8.02 -6.45 1.49
CA SER A 6 6.87 -6.01 0.69
C SER A 6 5.90 -7.14 0.43
N VAL A 7 4.60 -6.81 0.44
CA VAL A 7 3.54 -7.67 -0.07
C VAL A 7 2.88 -6.94 -1.23
N MET A 8 2.61 -7.65 -2.30
CA MET A 8 2.09 -7.05 -3.53
C MET A 8 1.05 -7.94 -4.21
N PRO A 9 -0.07 -8.19 -3.52
CA PRO A 9 -1.12 -9.01 -4.12
C PRO A 9 -1.71 -8.30 -5.32
N LYS A 10 -2.06 -9.07 -6.34
CA LYS A 10 -2.62 -8.56 -7.59
C LYS A 10 -4.13 -8.67 -7.64
N SER A 11 -4.74 -9.19 -6.58
CA SER A 11 -6.19 -9.36 -6.48
C SER A 11 -6.60 -9.51 -5.03
N LEU A 12 -7.89 -9.38 -4.76
CA LEU A 12 -8.44 -9.66 -3.43
C LEU A 12 -8.17 -11.11 -3.02
N GLU A 13 -8.30 -12.04 -3.96
CA GLU A 13 -8.05 -13.45 -3.70
C GLU A 13 -6.61 -13.67 -3.24
N GLU A 14 -5.63 -13.08 -3.94
CA GLU A 14 -4.23 -13.19 -3.54
C GLU A 14 -3.99 -12.58 -2.15
N ALA A 15 -4.63 -11.45 -1.86
CA ALA A 15 -4.49 -10.83 -0.55
C ALA A 15 -5.02 -11.73 0.56
N GLN A 16 -6.15 -12.38 0.32
CA GLN A 16 -6.75 -13.29 1.29
C GLN A 16 -5.93 -14.56 1.51
N GLU A 17 -5.15 -14.96 0.50
CA GLU A 17 -4.31 -16.15 0.56
C GLU A 17 -2.92 -15.90 1.16
N ILE A 18 -2.58 -14.66 1.49
CA ILE A 18 -1.29 -14.35 2.10
C ILE A 18 -1.12 -15.15 3.40
N ASP A 19 -0.01 -15.88 3.50
CA ASP A 19 0.35 -16.60 4.70
C ASP A 19 1.19 -15.71 5.59
N VAL A 20 0.57 -15.13 6.62
CA VAL A 20 1.24 -14.16 7.49
C VAL A 20 2.41 -14.77 8.27
N SER A 21 2.44 -16.09 8.45
CA SER A 21 3.54 -16.73 9.15
C SER A 21 4.87 -16.58 8.42
N ARG A 22 4.83 -16.33 7.11
CA ARG A 22 6.04 -16.12 6.31
C ARG A 22 6.69 -14.77 6.56
N TYR A 23 5.98 -13.88 7.26
CA TYR A 23 6.42 -12.50 7.47
C TYR A 23 6.77 -12.22 8.94
N GLU A 24 6.89 -13.25 9.77
CA GLU A 24 7.17 -13.09 11.20
C GLU A 24 8.49 -12.38 11.48
N GLU A 25 9.49 -12.58 10.63
CA GLU A 25 10.80 -11.96 10.78
C GLU A 25 10.84 -10.50 10.35
N ALA A 26 9.83 -10.03 9.64
CA ALA A 26 9.78 -8.65 9.18
C ALA A 26 9.42 -7.72 10.33
N ASP A 27 10.12 -6.60 10.41
CA ASP A 27 9.80 -5.55 11.38
C ASP A 27 8.66 -4.68 10.85
N ILE A 28 8.66 -4.42 9.56
CA ILE A 28 7.67 -3.57 8.91
C ILE A 28 7.19 -4.27 7.64
N ILE A 29 5.88 -4.24 7.43
CA ILE A 29 5.27 -4.77 6.20
C ILE A 29 4.99 -3.58 5.28
N GLU A 30 5.48 -3.64 4.04
CA GLU A 30 5.14 -2.64 3.02
C GLU A 30 4.10 -3.21 2.07
N TRP A 31 2.93 -2.60 2.01
CA TRP A 31 1.92 -2.98 1.04
C TRP A 31 2.10 -2.15 -0.22
N ARG A 32 2.55 -2.80 -1.30
CA ARG A 32 2.67 -2.21 -2.63
C ARG A 32 1.32 -2.33 -3.33
N ALA A 33 0.47 -1.33 -3.12
CA ALA A 33 -0.88 -1.33 -3.67
C ALA A 33 -0.92 -1.06 -5.18
N ASP A 34 0.19 -0.58 -5.75
CA ASP A 34 0.28 -0.27 -7.17
C ASP A 34 0.23 -1.52 -8.07
N PHE A 35 0.31 -2.73 -7.50
CA PHE A 35 0.10 -3.97 -8.26
C PHE A 35 -1.37 -4.27 -8.50
N LEU A 36 -2.28 -3.47 -7.93
CA LEU A 36 -3.73 -3.59 -8.12
C LEU A 36 -4.23 -2.51 -9.07
N ALA A 37 -5.37 -2.76 -9.72
CA ALA A 37 -6.07 -1.71 -10.43
C ALA A 37 -6.60 -0.67 -9.42
N LYS A 38 -6.70 0.58 -9.85
CA LYS A 38 -7.12 1.69 -9.00
C LYS A 38 -8.40 1.37 -8.21
N ASP A 39 -9.40 0.83 -8.90
CA ASP A 39 -10.72 0.58 -8.29
C ASP A 39 -10.72 -0.60 -7.31
N ASP A 40 -9.67 -1.42 -7.32
CA ASP A 40 -9.58 -2.57 -6.44
C ASP A 40 -8.86 -2.26 -5.12
N ILE A 41 -8.12 -1.16 -5.06
CA ILE A 41 -7.27 -0.86 -3.89
C ILE A 41 -8.09 -0.78 -2.60
N LEU A 42 -9.19 -0.04 -2.60
CA LEU A 42 -10.02 0.09 -1.41
C LEU A 42 -10.78 -1.20 -1.07
N ASN A 43 -11.02 -2.05 -2.08
CA ASN A 43 -11.65 -3.36 -1.84
C ASN A 43 -10.68 -4.34 -1.20
N VAL A 44 -9.39 -4.21 -1.49
CA VAL A 44 -8.35 -5.11 -0.96
C VAL A 44 -7.83 -4.63 0.40
N ALA A 45 -7.88 -3.34 0.66
CA ALA A 45 -7.34 -2.75 1.89
C ALA A 45 -7.80 -3.45 3.18
N PRO A 46 -9.10 -3.76 3.36
CA PRO A 46 -9.53 -4.44 4.59
C PRO A 46 -8.81 -5.76 4.82
N ALA A 47 -8.57 -6.53 3.77
CA ALA A 47 -7.88 -7.82 3.91
C ALA A 47 -6.44 -7.63 4.39
N ILE A 48 -5.73 -6.64 3.83
CA ILE A 48 -4.34 -6.38 4.22
C ILE A 48 -4.26 -5.88 5.66
N PHE A 49 -5.07 -4.90 6.03
CA PHE A 49 -5.01 -4.32 7.37
C PHE A 49 -5.46 -5.31 8.43
N GLU A 50 -6.39 -6.21 8.11
CA GLU A 50 -6.82 -7.25 9.03
C GLU A 50 -5.75 -8.32 9.21
N LYS A 51 -5.15 -8.79 8.12
CA LYS A 51 -4.12 -9.84 8.18
C LYS A 51 -2.89 -9.40 8.96
N PHE A 52 -2.49 -8.15 8.83
CA PHE A 52 -1.30 -7.62 9.49
C PHE A 52 -1.63 -6.71 10.68
N ALA A 53 -2.83 -6.89 11.27
CA ALA A 53 -3.21 -6.13 12.46
C ALA A 53 -2.18 -6.35 13.57
N GLY A 54 -1.79 -5.25 14.23
CA GLY A 54 -0.76 -5.30 15.26
C GLY A 54 0.66 -5.22 14.73
N ARG A 55 0.85 -5.19 13.41
CA ARG A 55 2.17 -5.06 12.77
C ARG A 55 2.33 -3.64 12.23
N GLU A 56 3.56 -3.14 12.19
CA GLU A 56 3.84 -1.87 11.51
C GLU A 56 3.66 -2.05 10.01
N LEU A 57 2.94 -1.11 9.38
CA LEU A 57 2.61 -1.21 7.98
C LEU A 57 2.84 0.11 7.25
N ILE A 58 3.54 0.02 6.10
CA ILE A 58 3.72 1.14 5.18
C ILE A 58 2.73 0.96 4.02
N PHE A 59 1.97 2.00 3.71
CA PHE A 59 1.17 2.02 2.49
C PHE A 59 1.98 2.68 1.38
N THR A 60 2.26 1.94 0.32
CA THR A 60 3.02 2.42 -0.83
C THR A 60 2.16 2.33 -2.08
N LEU A 61 2.01 3.46 -2.77
CA LEU A 61 1.29 3.55 -4.03
C LEU A 61 2.26 4.12 -5.06
N ARG A 62 3.11 3.25 -5.62
CA ARG A 62 4.18 3.65 -6.53
C ARG A 62 3.64 3.78 -7.95
N THR A 63 3.68 5.00 -8.50
CA THR A 63 3.22 5.22 -9.88
C THR A 63 4.30 4.83 -10.89
N ARG A 64 3.88 4.69 -12.15
CA ARG A 64 4.81 4.33 -13.24
C ARG A 64 5.94 5.33 -13.39
N GLN A 65 5.68 6.61 -13.13
CA GLN A 65 6.70 7.66 -13.18
C GLN A 65 7.86 7.38 -12.22
N GLU A 66 7.58 6.68 -11.13
CA GLU A 66 8.56 6.37 -10.10
C GLU A 66 8.93 4.88 -10.07
N GLY A 67 8.72 4.19 -11.18
CA GLY A 67 9.12 2.78 -11.30
C GLY A 67 8.09 1.79 -10.79
N GLY A 68 6.87 2.23 -10.50
CA GLY A 68 5.79 1.35 -10.05
C GLY A 68 4.95 0.82 -11.17
N GLU A 69 3.80 0.23 -10.81
CA GLU A 69 2.95 -0.52 -11.73
C GLU A 69 1.64 0.20 -12.09
N ILE A 70 1.26 1.25 -11.35
CA ILE A 70 -0.03 1.91 -11.55
C ILE A 70 0.13 3.26 -12.21
N GLU A 71 -0.80 3.61 -13.09
CA GLU A 71 -0.84 4.93 -13.71
C GLU A 71 -2.00 5.72 -13.13
N LEU A 72 -1.69 6.86 -12.51
CA LEU A 72 -2.67 7.72 -11.85
C LEU A 72 -2.37 9.18 -12.16
N SER A 73 -3.42 10.00 -12.27
CA SER A 73 -3.25 11.43 -12.23
C SER A 73 -2.85 11.87 -10.82
N ASP A 74 -2.34 13.09 -10.68
CA ASP A 74 -1.98 13.63 -9.37
C ASP A 74 -3.19 13.63 -8.43
N ASP A 75 -4.36 14.03 -8.94
CA ASP A 75 -5.56 14.08 -8.11
C ASP A 75 -6.01 12.69 -7.67
N GLU A 76 -5.92 11.69 -8.56
CA GLU A 76 -6.24 10.31 -8.21
C GLU A 76 -5.27 9.76 -7.16
N TYR A 77 -3.99 10.04 -7.33
CA TYR A 77 -2.97 9.62 -6.40
C TYR A 77 -3.23 10.17 -4.99
N VAL A 78 -3.42 11.49 -4.90
CA VAL A 78 -3.66 12.15 -3.62
C VAL A 78 -4.95 11.65 -2.98
N ALA A 79 -6.02 11.47 -3.77
CA ALA A 79 -7.30 10.99 -3.26
C ALA A 79 -7.17 9.60 -2.64
N LEU A 80 -6.48 8.68 -3.31
CA LEU A 80 -6.28 7.32 -2.78
C LEU A 80 -5.46 7.34 -1.49
N ILE A 81 -4.39 8.13 -1.45
CA ILE A 81 -3.57 8.25 -0.24
C ILE A 81 -4.42 8.74 0.93
N LYS A 82 -5.22 9.77 0.71
CA LYS A 82 -6.07 10.33 1.76
C LYS A 82 -7.14 9.35 2.23
N GLU A 83 -7.75 8.60 1.30
CA GLU A 83 -8.76 7.63 1.66
C GLU A 83 -8.18 6.50 2.50
N VAL A 84 -7.05 5.93 2.09
CA VAL A 84 -6.40 4.87 2.86
C VAL A 84 -5.94 5.39 4.22
N ALA A 85 -5.33 6.57 4.26
CA ALA A 85 -4.88 7.17 5.52
C ALA A 85 -6.04 7.41 6.48
N GLY A 86 -7.17 7.88 5.97
CA GLY A 86 -8.33 8.20 6.78
C GLY A 86 -9.08 6.98 7.31
N PHE A 87 -9.23 5.94 6.47
CA PHE A 87 -10.01 4.76 6.85
C PHE A 87 -9.20 3.70 7.58
N TYR A 88 -7.91 3.54 7.26
CA TYR A 88 -7.12 2.41 7.75
C TYR A 88 -5.93 2.81 8.60
N GLN A 89 -5.50 4.06 8.53
CA GLN A 89 -4.43 4.63 9.36
C GLN A 89 -3.16 3.77 9.39
N PRO A 90 -2.50 3.56 8.23
CA PRO A 90 -1.21 2.88 8.21
C PRO A 90 -0.19 3.64 9.06
N ASP A 91 0.81 2.93 9.57
CA ASP A 91 1.84 3.57 10.39
C ASP A 91 2.69 4.55 9.57
N TYR A 92 2.90 4.23 8.30
CA TYR A 92 3.71 5.05 7.39
C TYR A 92 3.06 5.11 6.02
N ILE A 93 3.31 6.22 5.31
CA ILE A 93 2.92 6.39 3.91
C ILE A 93 4.17 6.77 3.12
N ASP A 94 4.43 6.03 2.04
CA ASP A 94 5.52 6.36 1.13
C ASP A 94 4.98 7.31 0.06
N PHE A 95 5.24 8.61 0.24
CA PHE A 95 4.69 9.64 -0.62
C PHE A 95 5.69 10.11 -1.67
N GLU A 96 5.26 10.16 -2.93
CA GLU A 96 6.06 10.61 -4.07
C GLU A 96 6.08 12.14 -4.13
N TYR A 97 6.83 12.78 -3.23
CA TYR A 97 6.80 14.23 -3.05
C TYR A 97 7.20 14.99 -4.31
N PHE A 98 8.28 14.55 -4.98
CA PHE A 98 8.77 15.31 -6.13
C PHE A 98 7.84 15.24 -7.34
N SER A 99 7.10 14.13 -7.50
CA SER A 99 6.16 13.98 -8.60
C SER A 99 4.85 14.72 -8.34
N HIS A 100 4.44 14.86 -7.07
CA HIS A 100 3.12 15.38 -6.70
C HIS A 100 3.17 16.58 -5.77
N LYS A 101 4.32 17.26 -5.68
CA LYS A 101 4.43 18.42 -4.79
C LYS A 101 3.45 19.52 -5.22
N GLY A 102 2.88 20.18 -4.22
CA GLY A 102 1.87 21.21 -4.46
C GLY A 102 0.45 20.67 -4.48
N LYS A 103 0.26 19.34 -4.39
CA LYS A 103 -1.06 18.73 -4.40
C LYS A 103 -1.58 18.39 -2.98
N PHE A 104 -0.71 18.43 -1.99
CA PHE A 104 -1.10 18.23 -0.59
C PHE A 104 -1.30 19.52 0.16
#